data_5264278977087168f54999a33c5c2b12
#
_entry.id   5264278977087168f54999a33c5c2b12
#
_cell.length_a   1.000
_cell.length_b   1.000
_cell.length_c   1.000
_cell.angle_alpha   90.00
_cell.angle_beta   90.00
_cell.angle_gamma   90.00
#
_symmetry.space_group_name_H-M   'P 1'
#
loop_
_entity.id
_entity.type
_entity.pdbx_description
1 polymer ?
#
loop_
_entity_poly.entity_id
_entity_poly.type
_entity_poly.pdbx_seq_one_letter_code
_entity_poly.pdbx_strand_id
1 'polypeptide(L)'
;MSELLATVREAVRALATADPKLRRFGASRHRYELSPPLAPAALAALEGQLGAALPEEVADFAAEVSAGGAGPGYGIVPIDRAAAYVVAAPASAPWTRGLPLAHLGCGYTAVAVLDGGARGEVWIDARAIGVTRPIQPSFTAFYLDWIDRLAHALWPEPHVPPGACALAAALSGYLAHCEAERGLAAGSLAGDALREALSRLGPGAIEVAAESSAWFDDDDRVDPCIACARLIDNLAADGLSREVVAPGVLPRPLR
;
A
#
# COMPACT_ATOMS: atom_id res chain seq x y z
N MET A 1 3.69 26.20 -5.69
CA MET A 1 2.92 24.97 -5.93
C MET A 1 3.11 24.46 -7.36
N SER A 2 2.74 25.18 -8.39
CA SER A 2 2.80 24.73 -9.80
C SER A 2 4.15 24.15 -10.26
N GLU A 3 5.29 24.73 -9.85
CA GLU A 3 6.63 24.23 -10.18
C GLU A 3 6.93 22.87 -9.53
N LEU A 4 6.52 22.68 -8.26
CA LEU A 4 6.65 21.41 -7.56
C LEU A 4 5.82 20.31 -8.24
N LEU A 5 4.59 20.62 -8.65
CA LEU A 5 3.69 19.67 -9.30
C LEU A 5 4.17 19.27 -10.70
N ALA A 6 4.80 20.19 -11.46
CA ALA A 6 5.46 19.85 -12.72
C ALA A 6 6.63 18.88 -12.48
N THR A 7 7.42 19.13 -11.44
CA THR A 7 8.55 18.28 -11.03
C THR A 7 8.08 16.86 -10.67
N VAL A 8 6.92 16.70 -10.02
CA VAL A 8 6.35 15.39 -9.69
C VAL A 8 6.11 14.53 -10.92
N ARG A 9 5.50 15.09 -11.98
CA ARG A 9 5.26 14.34 -13.23
C ARG A 9 6.55 13.89 -13.89
N GLU A 10 7.56 14.73 -13.88
CA GLU A 10 8.88 14.42 -14.42
C GLU A 10 9.58 13.34 -13.61
N ALA A 11 9.53 13.43 -12.29
CA ALA A 11 10.08 12.43 -11.38
C ALA A 11 9.44 11.06 -11.58
N VAL A 12 8.11 10.99 -11.71
CA VAL A 12 7.40 9.71 -11.98
C VAL A 12 7.81 9.12 -13.33
N ARG A 13 8.01 9.94 -14.37
CA ARG A 13 8.54 9.46 -15.65
C ARG A 13 9.96 8.93 -15.54
N ALA A 14 10.81 9.61 -14.75
CA ALA A 14 12.17 9.15 -14.48
C ALA A 14 12.18 7.80 -13.74
N LEU A 15 11.28 7.61 -12.77
CA LEU A 15 11.10 6.33 -12.09
C LEU A 15 10.69 5.21 -13.07
N ALA A 16 9.75 5.47 -13.97
CA ALA A 16 9.33 4.52 -15.00
C ALA A 16 10.49 4.09 -15.90
N THR A 17 11.33 5.06 -16.29
CA THR A 17 12.53 4.79 -17.10
C THR A 17 13.57 3.98 -16.32
N ALA A 18 13.72 4.22 -15.03
CA ALA A 18 14.68 3.53 -14.16
C ALA A 18 14.23 2.13 -13.74
N ASP A 19 12.93 1.82 -13.84
CA ASP A 19 12.36 0.51 -13.49
C ASP A 19 11.48 -0.09 -14.59
N PRO A 20 12.03 -0.35 -15.78
CA PRO A 20 11.26 -0.84 -16.93
C PRO A 20 10.67 -2.25 -16.71
N LYS A 21 11.15 -2.97 -15.70
CA LYS A 21 10.65 -4.30 -15.34
C LYS A 21 9.64 -4.28 -14.19
N LEU A 22 9.26 -3.11 -13.73
CA LEU A 22 8.29 -2.90 -12.65
C LEU A 22 8.60 -3.72 -11.38
N ARG A 23 9.87 -3.75 -10.99
CA ARG A 23 10.35 -4.57 -9.85
C ARG A 23 10.27 -3.87 -8.50
N ARG A 24 10.12 -2.53 -8.50
CA ARG A 24 9.98 -1.77 -7.27
C ARG A 24 8.61 -2.02 -6.65
N PHE A 25 8.54 -1.86 -5.32
CA PHE A 25 7.30 -2.11 -4.58
C PHE A 25 6.13 -1.29 -5.15
N GLY A 26 5.01 -1.96 -5.42
CA GLY A 26 3.80 -1.37 -5.99
C GLY A 26 3.85 -1.10 -7.50
N ALA A 27 5.04 -1.05 -8.12
CA ALA A 27 5.19 -0.68 -9.52
C ALA A 27 4.41 -1.58 -10.49
N SER A 28 4.28 -2.86 -10.22
CA SER A 28 3.49 -3.79 -11.03
C SER A 28 2.00 -3.42 -11.10
N ARG A 29 1.50 -2.69 -10.11
CA ARG A 29 0.10 -2.24 -10.04
C ARG A 29 -0.11 -0.93 -10.76
N HIS A 30 0.59 0.13 -10.36
CA HIS A 30 0.38 1.47 -10.91
C HIS A 30 1.20 1.75 -12.17
N ARG A 31 2.19 0.91 -12.53
CA ARG A 31 3.01 0.99 -13.75
C ARG A 31 3.63 2.37 -14.03
N TYR A 32 3.74 3.19 -12.99
CA TYR A 32 4.11 4.61 -13.08
C TYR A 32 3.15 5.45 -13.94
N GLU A 33 1.91 4.98 -14.12
CA GLU A 33 0.88 5.70 -14.87
C GLU A 33 0.13 6.65 -13.95
N LEU A 34 -0.03 7.90 -14.38
CA LEU A 34 -0.82 8.92 -13.71
C LEU A 34 -2.17 9.05 -14.43
N SER A 35 -3.26 9.05 -13.69
CA SER A 35 -4.59 9.33 -14.25
C SER A 35 -4.69 10.80 -14.69
N PRO A 36 -5.57 11.16 -15.62
CA PRO A 36 -5.82 12.56 -15.94
C PRO A 36 -6.21 13.36 -14.69
N PRO A 37 -5.81 14.63 -14.58
CA PRO A 37 -6.28 15.52 -13.54
C PRO A 37 -7.80 15.73 -13.56
N LEU A 38 -8.39 16.03 -12.40
CA LEU A 38 -9.80 16.38 -12.31
C LEU A 38 -10.04 17.81 -12.82
N ALA A 39 -11.10 17.97 -13.60
CA ALA A 39 -11.60 19.30 -13.93
C ALA A 39 -12.11 20.01 -12.67
N PRO A 40 -12.01 21.37 -12.57
CA PRO A 40 -12.48 22.12 -11.41
C PRO A 40 -13.93 21.83 -11.02
N ALA A 41 -14.80 21.65 -11.99
CA ALA A 41 -16.22 21.30 -11.74
C ALA A 41 -16.38 19.90 -11.12
N ALA A 42 -15.55 18.93 -11.53
CA ALA A 42 -15.56 17.58 -10.95
C ALA A 42 -15.05 17.61 -9.51
N LEU A 43 -14.00 18.39 -9.24
CA LEU A 43 -13.47 18.56 -7.89
C LEU A 43 -14.51 19.20 -6.96
N ALA A 44 -15.17 20.28 -7.41
CA ALA A 44 -16.21 20.94 -6.63
C ALA A 44 -17.42 20.01 -6.37
N ALA A 45 -17.82 19.18 -7.35
CA ALA A 45 -18.88 18.20 -7.18
C ALA A 45 -18.49 17.13 -6.13
N LEU A 46 -17.24 16.70 -6.15
CA LEU A 46 -16.69 15.74 -5.20
C LEU A 46 -16.71 16.29 -3.77
N GLU A 47 -16.24 17.53 -3.57
CA GLU A 47 -16.28 18.20 -2.27
C GLU A 47 -17.71 18.40 -1.77
N GLY A 48 -18.64 18.68 -2.69
CA GLY A 48 -20.08 18.70 -2.40
C GLY A 48 -20.61 17.35 -1.89
N GLN A 49 -20.21 16.25 -2.51
CA GLN A 49 -20.57 14.89 -2.06
C GLN A 49 -19.96 14.54 -0.71
N LEU A 50 -18.72 14.94 -0.48
CA LEU A 50 -18.04 14.76 0.81
C LEU A 50 -18.63 15.60 1.93
N GLY A 51 -19.33 16.68 1.60
CA GLY A 51 -19.79 17.69 2.56
C GLY A 51 -18.63 18.42 3.25
N ALA A 52 -17.45 18.43 2.64
CA ALA A 52 -16.25 19.10 3.13
C ALA A 52 -15.26 19.34 1.98
N ALA A 53 -14.51 20.43 2.05
CA ALA A 53 -13.39 20.65 1.15
C ALA A 53 -12.30 19.57 1.38
N LEU A 54 -11.62 19.16 0.33
CA LEU A 54 -10.44 18.32 0.43
C LEU A 54 -9.31 19.09 1.16
N PRO A 55 -8.33 18.40 1.78
CA PRO A 55 -7.07 19.04 2.14
C PRO A 55 -6.44 19.69 0.90
N GLU A 56 -5.92 20.91 1.05
CA GLU A 56 -5.44 21.74 -0.07
C GLU A 56 -4.45 20.99 -0.97
N GLU A 57 -3.46 20.32 -0.39
CA GLU A 57 -2.45 19.57 -1.15
C GLU A 57 -3.04 18.38 -1.95
N VAL A 58 -4.08 17.74 -1.43
CA VAL A 58 -4.80 16.65 -2.14
C VAL A 58 -5.61 17.24 -3.29
N ALA A 59 -6.29 18.37 -3.07
CA ALA A 59 -7.06 19.06 -4.10
C ALA A 59 -6.17 19.55 -5.24
N ASP A 60 -5.05 20.21 -4.91
CA ASP A 60 -4.07 20.71 -5.87
C ASP A 60 -3.46 19.56 -6.69
N PHE A 61 -3.06 18.48 -6.04
CA PHE A 61 -2.56 17.31 -6.74
C PHE A 61 -3.61 16.72 -7.69
N ALA A 62 -4.84 16.57 -7.23
CA ALA A 62 -5.92 16.04 -8.05
C ALA A 62 -6.25 16.92 -9.25
N ALA A 63 -6.18 18.24 -9.09
CA ALA A 63 -6.49 19.22 -10.15
C ALA A 63 -5.34 19.43 -11.12
N GLU A 64 -4.08 19.39 -10.65
CA GLU A 64 -2.94 19.81 -11.46
C GLU A 64 -2.02 18.66 -11.88
N VAL A 65 -1.98 17.54 -11.13
CA VAL A 65 -1.10 16.41 -11.42
C VAL A 65 -1.89 15.19 -11.88
N SER A 66 -2.70 14.64 -11.01
CA SER A 66 -3.37 13.37 -11.29
C SER A 66 -4.53 13.13 -10.34
N ALA A 67 -5.64 12.61 -10.87
CA ALA A 67 -6.75 12.13 -10.04
C ALA A 67 -6.46 10.80 -9.34
N GLY A 68 -5.34 10.15 -9.61
CA GLY A 68 -4.94 8.86 -9.04
C GLY A 68 -3.85 8.18 -9.86
N GLY A 69 -3.56 6.91 -9.57
CA GLY A 69 -2.55 6.13 -10.31
C GLY A 69 -1.22 6.04 -9.57
N ALA A 70 -0.09 6.28 -10.24
CA ALA A 70 1.23 6.11 -9.65
C ALA A 70 1.39 6.85 -8.31
N GLY A 71 1.95 6.16 -7.31
CA GLY A 71 2.13 6.74 -5.99
C GLY A 71 2.53 5.71 -4.93
N PRO A 72 2.57 6.12 -3.66
CA PRO A 72 2.92 5.26 -2.53
C PRO A 72 2.10 3.98 -2.46
N GLY A 73 2.70 2.94 -1.90
CA GLY A 73 2.06 1.63 -1.82
C GLY A 73 1.79 1.04 -3.20
N TYR A 74 0.56 0.66 -3.43
CA TYR A 74 0.10 0.15 -4.73
C TYR A 74 -0.51 1.23 -5.63
N GLY A 75 -0.24 2.49 -5.32
CA GLY A 75 -0.68 3.67 -6.05
C GLY A 75 -1.75 4.48 -5.34
N ILE A 76 -1.96 5.70 -5.83
CA ILE A 76 -3.01 6.58 -5.34
C ILE A 76 -4.36 6.12 -5.90
N VAL A 77 -5.30 5.92 -5.02
CA VAL A 77 -6.70 5.58 -5.38
C VAL A 77 -7.31 6.78 -6.12
N PRO A 78 -8.05 6.54 -7.21
CA PRO A 78 -8.78 7.61 -7.85
C PRO A 78 -9.63 8.39 -6.84
N ILE A 79 -9.40 9.70 -6.76
CA ILE A 79 -9.97 10.55 -5.70
C ILE A 79 -11.51 10.56 -5.73
N ASP A 80 -12.11 10.51 -6.91
CA ASP A 80 -13.55 10.39 -7.10
C ASP A 80 -14.09 9.08 -6.53
N ARG A 81 -13.38 7.99 -6.73
CA ARG A 81 -13.72 6.70 -6.13
C ARG A 81 -13.49 6.70 -4.61
N ALA A 82 -12.37 7.25 -4.15
CA ALA A 82 -12.02 7.35 -2.73
C ALA A 82 -13.10 8.06 -1.90
N ALA A 83 -13.72 9.07 -2.48
CA ALA A 83 -14.78 9.85 -1.82
C ALA A 83 -16.04 9.04 -1.49
N ALA A 84 -16.32 7.97 -2.22
CA ALA A 84 -17.43 7.07 -1.91
C ALA A 84 -17.16 6.20 -0.67
N TYR A 85 -15.90 6.14 -0.20
CA TYR A 85 -15.45 5.23 0.85
C TYR A 85 -14.72 5.95 2.00
N VAL A 86 -15.24 7.08 2.43
CA VAL A 86 -14.68 7.80 3.58
C VAL A 86 -14.61 6.89 4.80
N VAL A 87 -13.44 6.83 5.38
CA VAL A 87 -13.14 5.99 6.54
C VAL A 87 -13.50 6.74 7.82
N ALA A 88 -14.32 6.13 8.68
CA ALA A 88 -14.53 6.63 10.03
C ALA A 88 -13.30 6.33 10.91
N ALA A 89 -12.85 7.32 11.66
CA ALA A 89 -11.74 7.15 12.60
C ALA A 89 -12.10 6.22 13.77
N PRO A 90 -11.10 5.50 14.35
CA PRO A 90 -11.29 4.89 15.65
C PRO A 90 -11.45 5.98 16.74
N ALA A 91 -12.14 5.64 17.82
CA ALA A 91 -12.47 6.61 18.90
C ALA A 91 -11.24 7.29 19.54
N SER A 92 -10.06 6.70 19.41
CA SER A 92 -8.79 7.23 19.92
C SER A 92 -8.10 8.23 18.99
N ALA A 93 -8.56 8.38 17.74
CA ALA A 93 -7.94 9.28 16.78
C ALA A 93 -8.40 10.73 16.99
N PRO A 94 -7.55 11.74 16.70
CA PRO A 94 -7.90 13.16 16.83
C PRO A 94 -8.69 13.70 15.61
N TRP A 95 -9.27 12.84 14.80
CA TRP A 95 -10.04 13.12 13.60
C TRP A 95 -11.25 12.19 13.52
N THR A 96 -12.22 12.48 12.68
CA THR A 96 -13.43 11.67 12.53
C THR A 96 -13.58 11.02 11.15
N ARG A 97 -13.07 11.66 10.11
CA ARG A 97 -13.19 11.19 8.72
C ARG A 97 -11.85 11.22 8.00
N GLY A 98 -11.51 10.14 7.32
CA GLY A 98 -10.33 10.01 6.48
C GLY A 98 -10.70 9.67 5.03
N LEU A 99 -10.08 10.36 4.08
CA LEU A 99 -10.17 10.02 2.66
C LEU A 99 -9.09 8.98 2.36
N PRO A 100 -9.43 7.84 1.88
CA PRO A 100 -8.49 6.86 1.44
C PRO A 100 -7.60 7.37 0.30
N LEU A 101 -6.28 7.26 0.46
CA LEU A 101 -5.29 7.72 -0.50
C LEU A 101 -4.61 6.59 -1.26
N ALA A 102 -4.16 5.56 -0.54
CA ALA A 102 -3.36 4.52 -1.13
C ALA A 102 -3.53 3.20 -0.37
N HIS A 103 -3.54 2.10 -1.11
CA HIS A 103 -3.46 0.77 -0.55
C HIS A 103 -1.99 0.42 -0.25
N LEU A 104 -1.72 0.05 1.00
CA LEU A 104 -0.35 -0.25 1.46
C LEU A 104 -0.06 -1.76 1.57
N GLY A 105 -1.00 -2.59 1.14
CA GLY A 105 -0.94 -4.05 1.25
C GLY A 105 -1.49 -4.59 2.57
N CYS A 106 -1.79 -5.88 2.62
CA CYS A 106 -2.36 -6.58 3.80
C CYS A 106 -3.62 -5.91 4.39
N GLY A 107 -4.43 -5.23 3.57
CA GLY A 107 -5.62 -4.50 4.03
C GLY A 107 -5.32 -3.15 4.69
N TYR A 108 -4.08 -2.69 4.68
CA TYR A 108 -3.70 -1.40 5.26
C TYR A 108 -3.86 -0.27 4.25
N THR A 109 -4.34 0.86 4.72
CA THR A 109 -4.68 2.01 3.90
C THR A 109 -4.01 3.27 4.42
N ALA A 110 -3.41 4.06 3.53
CA ALA A 110 -3.08 5.44 3.84
C ALA A 110 -4.33 6.30 3.66
N VAL A 111 -4.62 7.17 4.63
CA VAL A 111 -5.78 8.06 4.60
C VAL A 111 -5.34 9.50 4.78
N ALA A 112 -5.90 10.43 4.00
CA ALA A 112 -5.81 11.86 4.28
C ALA A 112 -6.89 12.26 5.27
N VAL A 113 -6.52 12.89 6.35
CA VAL A 113 -7.45 13.34 7.36
C VAL A 113 -8.26 14.53 6.84
N LEU A 114 -9.60 14.42 6.88
CA LEU A 114 -10.51 15.43 6.35
C LEU A 114 -10.93 16.49 7.37
N ASP A 115 -10.80 16.20 8.67
CA ASP A 115 -11.32 17.06 9.75
C ASP A 115 -10.49 17.00 11.03
N GLY A 116 -10.88 17.78 12.02
CA GLY A 116 -10.19 17.82 13.32
C GLY A 116 -8.83 18.52 13.29
N GLY A 117 -8.08 18.36 14.37
CA GLY A 117 -6.77 18.99 14.56
C GLY A 117 -5.66 18.42 13.65
N ALA A 118 -5.87 17.25 13.10
CA ALA A 118 -4.94 16.55 12.22
C ALA A 118 -5.29 16.69 10.72
N ARG A 119 -6.20 17.62 10.38
CA ARG A 119 -6.62 17.82 8.98
C ARG A 119 -5.42 18.04 8.06
N GLY A 120 -5.35 17.26 6.97
CA GLY A 120 -4.28 17.31 5.97
C GLY A 120 -3.13 16.35 6.25
N GLU A 121 -3.00 15.83 7.48
CA GLU A 121 -2.04 14.77 7.76
C GLU A 121 -2.41 13.47 7.02
N VAL A 122 -1.40 12.66 6.75
CA VAL A 122 -1.58 11.30 6.24
C VAL A 122 -1.39 10.30 7.37
N TRP A 123 -2.40 9.47 7.58
CA TRP A 123 -2.42 8.43 8.60
C TRP A 123 -2.46 7.05 7.97
N ILE A 124 -1.96 6.04 8.68
CA ILE A 124 -2.24 4.65 8.34
C ILE A 124 -3.49 4.18 9.09
N ASP A 125 -4.38 3.55 8.36
CA ASP A 125 -5.46 2.73 8.89
C ASP A 125 -5.11 1.25 8.72
N ALA A 126 -4.64 0.65 9.79
CA ALA A 126 -4.36 -0.76 9.94
C ALA A 126 -5.07 -1.29 11.20
N ARG A 127 -6.34 -0.89 11.38
CA ARG A 127 -7.14 -1.21 12.58
C ARG A 127 -7.32 -2.69 12.82
N ALA A 128 -7.24 -3.53 11.80
CA ALA A 128 -7.28 -4.98 11.92
C ALA A 128 -6.18 -5.53 12.84
N ILE A 129 -5.06 -4.80 12.97
CA ILE A 129 -3.95 -5.13 13.88
C ILE A 129 -3.79 -4.07 14.99
N GLY A 130 -4.81 -3.26 15.24
CA GLY A 130 -4.82 -2.24 16.29
C GLY A 130 -3.92 -1.02 16.02
N VAL A 131 -3.49 -0.80 14.77
CA VAL A 131 -2.61 0.31 14.40
C VAL A 131 -3.38 1.38 13.63
N THR A 132 -3.45 2.58 14.20
CA THR A 132 -3.92 3.80 13.52
C THR A 132 -3.08 4.95 14.05
N ARG A 133 -2.23 5.53 13.21
CA ARG A 133 -1.28 6.57 13.61
C ARG A 133 -0.89 7.46 12.43
N PRO A 134 -0.37 8.67 12.67
CA PRO A 134 0.19 9.49 11.60
C PRO A 134 1.42 8.79 10.99
N ILE A 135 1.58 8.95 9.67
CA ILE A 135 2.75 8.44 8.92
C ILE A 135 3.49 9.57 8.21
N GLN A 136 2.77 10.63 7.81
CA GLN A 136 3.36 11.83 7.23
C GLN A 136 2.56 13.08 7.62
N PRO A 137 3.22 14.24 7.74
CA PRO A 137 2.56 15.48 8.14
C PRO A 137 1.63 16.05 7.05
N SER A 138 1.78 15.64 5.80
CA SER A 138 0.97 16.10 4.68
C SER A 138 1.00 15.13 3.51
N PHE A 139 0.10 15.35 2.54
CA PHE A 139 0.06 14.56 1.31
C PHE A 139 1.33 14.75 0.47
N THR A 140 1.82 15.97 0.35
CA THR A 140 3.05 16.27 -0.40
C THR A 140 4.24 15.54 0.20
N ALA A 141 4.39 15.58 1.53
CA ALA A 141 5.46 14.85 2.21
C ALA A 141 5.36 13.33 1.94
N PHE A 142 4.14 12.77 1.97
CA PHE A 142 3.89 11.36 1.69
C PHE A 142 4.28 10.97 0.25
N TYR A 143 3.92 11.80 -0.71
CA TYR A 143 4.19 11.52 -2.12
C TYR A 143 5.67 11.70 -2.48
N LEU A 144 6.30 12.76 -1.97
CA LEU A 144 7.73 13.03 -2.22
C LEU A 144 8.66 12.03 -1.54
N ASP A 145 8.35 11.55 -0.33
CA ASP A 145 9.10 10.46 0.32
C ASP A 145 9.09 9.19 -0.53
N TRP A 146 7.95 8.86 -1.13
CA TRP A 146 7.85 7.73 -2.06
C TRP A 146 8.74 7.91 -3.30
N ILE A 147 8.71 9.10 -3.94
CA ILE A 147 9.57 9.41 -5.09
C ILE A 147 11.03 9.28 -4.72
N ASP A 148 11.46 9.92 -3.63
CA ASP A 148 12.83 9.95 -3.18
C ASP A 148 13.37 8.54 -2.90
N ARG A 149 12.64 7.76 -2.14
CA ARG A 149 13.03 6.38 -1.84
C ARG A 149 13.17 5.52 -3.09
N LEU A 150 12.23 5.61 -4.01
CA LEU A 150 12.33 4.87 -5.25
C LEU A 150 13.45 5.37 -6.15
N ALA A 151 13.71 6.68 -6.20
CA ALA A 151 14.84 7.23 -6.96
C ALA A 151 16.18 6.67 -6.48
N HIS A 152 16.33 6.47 -5.18
CA HIS A 152 17.53 5.88 -4.57
C HIS A 152 17.48 4.35 -4.47
N ALA A 153 16.55 3.68 -5.12
CA ALA A 153 16.30 2.24 -5.05
C ALA A 153 16.13 1.71 -3.61
N LEU A 154 15.65 2.57 -2.72
CA LEU A 154 15.33 2.20 -1.36
C LEU A 154 13.92 1.61 -1.28
N TRP A 155 13.74 0.68 -0.37
CA TRP A 155 12.42 0.21 -0.03
C TRP A 155 11.63 1.32 0.71
N PRO A 156 10.32 1.47 0.46
CA PRO A 156 9.49 2.33 1.28
C PRO A 156 9.56 1.96 2.78
N GLU A 157 9.27 2.91 3.65
CA GLU A 157 9.20 2.65 5.10
C GLU A 157 8.05 1.70 5.41
N PRO A 158 8.27 0.62 6.18
CA PRO A 158 7.16 -0.19 6.66
C PRO A 158 6.40 0.58 7.74
N HIS A 159 5.12 0.83 7.50
CA HIS A 159 4.28 1.57 8.44
C HIS A 159 3.67 0.70 9.54
N VAL A 160 3.88 -0.60 9.48
CA VAL A 160 3.42 -1.59 10.48
C VAL A 160 4.60 -2.41 10.98
N PRO A 161 4.57 -2.89 12.23
CA PRO A 161 5.63 -3.75 12.75
C PRO A 161 5.82 -5.00 11.89
N PRO A 162 7.08 -5.42 11.63
CA PRO A 162 7.34 -6.70 10.98
C PRO A 162 6.67 -7.85 11.77
N GLY A 163 6.07 -8.78 11.05
CA GLY A 163 5.40 -9.93 11.67
C GLY A 163 3.96 -9.69 12.13
N ALA A 164 3.46 -8.46 12.10
CA ALA A 164 2.10 -8.15 12.54
C ALA A 164 1.00 -8.55 11.53
N CYS A 165 1.34 -8.95 10.32
CA CYS A 165 0.37 -9.24 9.27
C CYS A 165 0.12 -10.74 9.07
N ALA A 166 -1.04 -11.05 8.47
CA ALA A 166 -1.51 -12.41 8.21
C ALA A 166 -0.49 -13.28 7.46
N LEU A 167 0.23 -12.72 6.47
CA LEU A 167 1.26 -13.44 5.74
C LEU A 167 2.41 -13.90 6.64
N ALA A 168 2.91 -13.02 7.51
CA ALA A 168 3.98 -13.38 8.44
C ALA A 168 3.50 -14.45 9.44
N ALA A 169 2.25 -14.35 9.90
CA ALA A 169 1.64 -15.37 10.76
C ALA A 169 1.49 -16.71 10.03
N ALA A 170 1.04 -16.70 8.77
CA ALA A 170 0.91 -17.90 7.95
C ALA A 170 2.26 -18.59 7.71
N LEU A 171 3.30 -17.84 7.34
CA LEU A 171 4.65 -18.37 7.17
C LEU A 171 5.21 -18.92 8.48
N SER A 172 5.05 -18.20 9.59
CA SER A 172 5.50 -18.66 10.90
C SER A 172 4.79 -19.96 11.32
N GLY A 173 3.47 -20.04 11.11
CA GLY A 173 2.69 -21.23 11.39
C GLY A 173 3.12 -22.43 10.54
N TYR A 174 3.37 -22.21 9.25
CA TYR A 174 3.88 -23.25 8.36
C TYR A 174 5.27 -23.77 8.80
N LEU A 175 6.20 -22.86 9.12
CA LEU A 175 7.53 -23.26 9.58
C LEU A 175 7.48 -24.00 10.91
N ALA A 176 6.65 -23.56 11.85
CA ALA A 176 6.43 -24.26 13.12
C ALA A 176 5.85 -25.67 12.90
N HIS A 177 4.95 -25.85 11.93
CA HIS A 177 4.45 -27.16 11.54
C HIS A 177 5.57 -28.06 11.00
N CYS A 178 6.43 -27.53 10.10
CA CYS A 178 7.58 -28.26 9.58
C CYS A 178 8.59 -28.64 10.68
N GLU A 179 8.76 -27.80 11.69
CA GLU A 179 9.59 -28.10 12.87
C GLU A 179 8.99 -29.25 13.68
N ALA A 180 7.70 -29.20 13.97
CA ALA A 180 7.00 -30.26 14.71
C ALA A 180 7.07 -31.62 14.00
N GLU A 181 6.87 -31.65 12.68
CA GLU A 181 6.99 -32.88 11.88
C GLU A 181 8.40 -33.50 11.97
N ARG A 182 9.44 -32.70 12.14
CA ARG A 182 10.83 -33.13 12.26
C ARG A 182 11.28 -33.34 13.70
N GLY A 183 10.39 -33.15 14.70
CA GLY A 183 10.73 -33.23 16.12
C GLY A 183 11.73 -32.14 16.56
N LEU A 184 11.76 -31.02 15.89
CA LEU A 184 12.64 -29.87 16.18
C LEU A 184 11.99 -28.91 17.17
N ALA A 185 12.82 -28.19 17.93
CA ALA A 185 12.31 -27.10 18.78
C ALA A 185 11.83 -25.91 17.93
N ALA A 186 10.91 -25.11 18.46
CA ALA A 186 10.38 -23.94 17.78
C ALA A 186 11.52 -22.94 17.47
N GLY A 187 11.54 -22.42 16.24
CA GLY A 187 12.55 -21.49 15.77
C GLY A 187 13.91 -22.09 15.46
N SER A 188 14.03 -23.42 15.37
CA SER A 188 15.29 -24.11 15.13
C SER A 188 15.51 -24.54 13.67
N LEU A 189 14.52 -24.36 12.80
CA LEU A 189 14.65 -24.71 11.39
C LEU A 189 15.67 -23.79 10.70
N ALA A 190 16.76 -24.38 10.19
CA ALA A 190 17.85 -23.63 9.59
C ALA A 190 18.51 -24.40 8.45
N GLY A 191 19.38 -23.73 7.67
CA GLY A 191 20.19 -24.32 6.61
C GLY A 191 19.35 -25.08 5.56
N ASP A 192 19.76 -26.30 5.23
CA ASP A 192 19.09 -27.09 4.18
C ASP A 192 17.66 -27.49 4.54
N ALA A 193 17.38 -27.71 5.82
CA ALA A 193 16.01 -28.03 6.26
C ALA A 193 15.05 -26.85 6.10
N LEU A 194 15.53 -25.62 6.33
CA LEU A 194 14.78 -24.41 6.05
C LEU A 194 14.56 -24.25 4.53
N ARG A 195 15.61 -24.41 3.73
CA ARG A 195 15.52 -24.35 2.27
C ARG A 195 14.53 -25.35 1.70
N GLU A 196 14.58 -26.58 2.18
CA GLU A 196 13.63 -27.62 1.76
C GLU A 196 12.18 -27.24 2.15
N ALA A 197 11.95 -26.75 3.36
CA ALA A 197 10.62 -26.33 3.80
C ALA A 197 10.08 -25.16 2.93
N LEU A 198 10.90 -24.12 2.70
CA LEU A 198 10.50 -22.96 1.90
C LEU A 198 10.25 -23.31 0.42
N SER A 199 11.04 -24.21 -0.16
CA SER A 199 10.89 -24.64 -1.56
C SER A 199 9.59 -25.43 -1.82
N ARG A 200 8.95 -25.97 -0.78
CA ARG A 200 7.63 -26.61 -0.88
C ARG A 200 6.48 -25.61 -1.05
N LEU A 201 6.70 -24.35 -0.68
CA LEU A 201 5.75 -23.27 -0.88
C LEU A 201 5.91 -22.70 -2.30
N GLY A 202 5.20 -23.29 -3.26
CA GLY A 202 5.17 -22.84 -4.63
C GLY A 202 4.41 -21.51 -4.82
N PRO A 203 4.27 -21.06 -6.07
CA PRO A 203 3.45 -19.89 -6.41
C PRO A 203 2.02 -20.06 -5.92
N GLY A 204 1.47 -19.02 -5.31
CA GLY A 204 0.09 -19.01 -4.81
C GLY A 204 -0.18 -19.91 -3.62
N ALA A 205 0.85 -20.43 -2.94
CA ALA A 205 0.67 -21.31 -1.78
C ALA A 205 0.03 -20.61 -0.58
N ILE A 206 0.10 -19.30 -0.49
CA ILE A 206 -0.48 -18.49 0.60
C ILE A 206 -1.48 -17.52 -0.02
N GLU A 207 -2.72 -17.61 0.44
CA GLU A 207 -3.76 -16.63 0.13
C GLU A 207 -3.93 -15.68 1.31
N VAL A 208 -3.92 -14.38 1.04
CA VAL A 208 -4.25 -13.35 2.02
C VAL A 208 -5.59 -12.76 1.64
N ALA A 209 -6.60 -12.99 2.47
CA ALA A 209 -7.91 -12.38 2.33
C ALA A 209 -8.03 -11.16 3.25
N ALA A 210 -8.63 -10.08 2.78
CA ALA A 210 -9.08 -8.98 3.62
C ALA A 210 -10.54 -9.19 3.97
N GLU A 211 -10.86 -9.23 5.26
CA GLU A 211 -12.24 -9.03 5.68
C GLU A 211 -12.63 -7.59 5.35
N SER A 212 -13.50 -7.45 4.35
CA SER A 212 -14.20 -6.23 3.98
C SER A 212 -13.38 -4.93 3.91
N SER A 213 -12.71 -4.69 2.82
CA SER A 213 -12.57 -3.33 2.37
C SER A 213 -13.40 -3.16 1.10
N ALA A 214 -14.45 -2.39 1.17
CA ALA A 214 -15.35 -2.09 0.05
C ALA A 214 -14.67 -1.39 -1.16
N TRP A 215 -13.36 -1.25 -1.12
CA TRP A 215 -12.50 -0.63 -2.11
C TRP A 215 -11.77 -1.62 -3.01
N PHE A 216 -11.59 -2.88 -2.53
CA PHE A 216 -11.01 -3.92 -3.35
C PHE A 216 -12.11 -4.37 -4.30
N ASP A 217 -11.88 -4.26 -5.61
CA ASP A 217 -12.74 -4.87 -6.61
C ASP A 217 -12.94 -6.35 -6.24
N ASP A 218 -14.12 -6.89 -6.51
CA ASP A 218 -14.71 -8.22 -6.36
C ASP A 218 -13.84 -9.44 -6.05
N ASP A 219 -12.55 -9.27 -5.83
CA ASP A 219 -11.57 -10.29 -5.49
C ASP A 219 -11.00 -9.95 -4.11
N ASP A 220 -11.45 -10.63 -3.08
CA ASP A 220 -11.07 -10.47 -1.66
C ASP A 220 -9.57 -10.69 -1.36
N ARG A 221 -8.73 -10.71 -2.40
CA ARG A 221 -7.29 -10.93 -2.32
C ARG A 221 -6.52 -9.65 -2.12
N VAL A 222 -5.64 -9.65 -1.16
CA VAL A 222 -4.85 -8.49 -0.76
C VAL A 222 -3.38 -8.71 -1.10
N ASP A 223 -2.80 -7.76 -1.80
CA ASP A 223 -1.36 -7.74 -2.03
C ASP A 223 -0.57 -7.64 -0.71
N PRO A 224 0.63 -8.21 -0.62
CA PRO A 224 1.45 -8.14 0.58
C PRO A 224 1.85 -6.68 0.89
N CYS A 225 1.86 -6.31 2.18
CA CYS A 225 2.41 -5.03 2.60
C CYS A 225 3.94 -5.02 2.43
N ILE A 226 4.54 -3.83 2.58
CA ILE A 226 5.99 -3.66 2.41
C ILE A 226 6.83 -4.55 3.34
N ALA A 227 6.38 -4.77 4.58
CA ALA A 227 7.07 -5.66 5.52
C ALA A 227 7.03 -7.12 5.04
N CYS A 228 5.87 -7.57 4.51
CA CYS A 228 5.71 -8.91 3.94
C CYS A 228 6.48 -9.08 2.64
N ALA A 229 6.49 -8.07 1.77
CA ALA A 229 7.25 -8.11 0.52
C ALA A 229 8.77 -8.22 0.78
N ARG A 230 9.28 -7.47 1.78
CA ARG A 230 10.68 -7.61 2.24
C ARG A 230 10.95 -8.99 2.83
N LEU A 231 10.04 -9.54 3.61
CA LEU A 231 10.18 -10.88 4.17
C LEU A 231 10.29 -11.93 3.06
N ILE A 232 9.41 -11.86 2.05
CA ILE A 232 9.45 -12.76 0.90
C ILE A 232 10.77 -12.61 0.15
N ASP A 233 11.21 -11.38 -0.11
CA ASP A 233 12.47 -11.11 -0.83
C ASP A 233 13.70 -11.65 -0.09
N ASN A 234 13.73 -11.50 1.23
CA ASN A 234 14.79 -12.05 2.07
C ASN A 234 14.79 -13.60 2.05
N LEU A 235 13.62 -14.21 2.21
CA LEU A 235 13.51 -15.67 2.22
C LEU A 235 13.66 -16.30 0.82
N ALA A 236 13.55 -15.52 -0.24
CA ALA A 236 13.78 -16.01 -1.60
C ALA A 236 15.24 -16.49 -1.81
N ALA A 237 16.20 -15.95 -1.07
CA ALA A 237 17.57 -16.45 -1.05
C ALA A 237 17.68 -17.86 -0.47
N ASP A 238 16.74 -18.24 0.40
CA ASP A 238 16.64 -19.55 1.02
C ASP A 238 15.61 -20.47 0.33
N GLY A 239 15.15 -20.11 -0.87
CA GLY A 239 14.32 -20.97 -1.72
C GLY A 239 12.81 -20.70 -1.69
N LEU A 240 12.33 -19.68 -0.95
CA LEU A 240 10.93 -19.29 -1.01
C LEU A 240 10.58 -18.76 -2.40
N SER A 241 9.45 -19.20 -2.97
CA SER A 241 8.93 -18.57 -4.19
C SER A 241 8.58 -17.10 -3.95
N ARG A 242 9.04 -16.19 -4.81
CA ARG A 242 8.64 -14.77 -4.78
C ARG A 242 7.14 -14.58 -5.08
N GLU A 243 6.53 -15.58 -5.71
CA GLU A 243 5.12 -15.65 -6.06
C GLU A 243 4.32 -16.49 -5.04
N VAL A 244 4.88 -16.71 -3.84
CA VAL A 244 4.26 -17.55 -2.79
C VAL A 244 2.88 -17.06 -2.38
N VAL A 245 2.67 -15.74 -2.39
CA VAL A 245 1.34 -15.15 -2.26
C VAL A 245 0.64 -15.27 -3.60
N ALA A 246 -0.56 -15.85 -3.61
CA ALA A 246 -1.38 -15.87 -4.80
C ALA A 246 -1.50 -14.42 -5.34
N PRO A 247 -1.16 -14.18 -6.61
CA PRO A 247 -1.33 -12.86 -7.16
C PRO A 247 -2.81 -12.50 -7.01
N GLY A 248 -3.10 -11.42 -6.30
CA GLY A 248 -4.41 -10.82 -6.37
C GLY A 248 -4.72 -10.62 -7.84
N VAL A 249 -5.92 -10.94 -8.29
CA VAL A 249 -6.31 -10.65 -9.67
C VAL A 249 -6.02 -9.18 -9.87
N LEU A 250 -5.11 -8.88 -10.80
CA LEU A 250 -4.77 -7.50 -11.13
C LEU A 250 -6.08 -6.76 -11.38
N PRO A 251 -6.42 -5.70 -10.65
CA PRO A 251 -7.57 -4.90 -11.00
C PRO A 251 -7.38 -4.54 -12.47
N ARG A 252 -8.44 -4.75 -13.25
CA ARG A 252 -8.43 -4.31 -14.66
C ARG A 252 -7.99 -2.87 -14.67
N PRO A 253 -7.12 -2.46 -15.60
CA PRO A 253 -6.75 -1.06 -15.70
C PRO A 253 -8.04 -0.26 -15.70
N LEU A 254 -8.11 0.72 -14.81
CA LEU A 254 -9.25 1.62 -14.69
C LEU A 254 -9.42 2.28 -16.06
N ARG A 255 -10.49 1.88 -16.79
CA ARG A 255 -10.88 2.50 -18.06
C ARG A 255 -11.62 3.80 -17.75
#